data_3f3b6a5e51947ae7e5a74a8c6c905312
#
_entry.id   3f3b6a5e51947ae7e5a74a8c6c905312
#
_cell.length_a   1.000
_cell.length_b   1.000
_cell.length_c   1.000
_cell.angle_alpha   90.00
_cell.angle_beta   90.00
_cell.angle_gamma   90.00
#
_symmetry.space_group_name_H-M   'P 1'
#
loop_
_entity.id
_entity.type
_entity.pdbx_description
1 polymer ?
#
loop_
_entity_poly.entity_id
_entity_poly.type
_entity_poly.pdbx_seq_one_letter_code
_entity_poly.pdbx_strand_id
1 'polypeptide(L)' 'MKGKLVLLSAGGTGGHMFPAQALAETLLANGWRVKLSTDIRGARFLENFSPNIEINILP' A
#
# COMPACT_ATOMS: atom_id res chain seq x y z
N MET A 1 -14.47 13.25 1.04
CA MET A 1 -14.34 13.80 -0.31
C MET A 1 -13.70 12.77 -1.23
N LYS A 2 -14.33 12.52 -2.35
CA LYS A 2 -13.78 11.62 -3.34
C LYS A 2 -12.52 12.21 -3.95
N GLY A 3 -11.60 11.34 -4.31
CA GLY A 3 -10.43 11.76 -5.07
C GLY A 3 -9.22 12.16 -4.26
N LYS A 4 -9.31 12.19 -2.95
CA LYS A 4 -8.10 12.38 -2.17
C LYS A 4 -7.17 11.19 -2.38
N LEU A 5 -5.91 11.49 -2.64
CA LEU A 5 -4.89 10.47 -2.91
C LEU A 5 -3.81 10.54 -1.85
N VAL A 6 -3.48 9.40 -1.31
CA VAL A 6 -2.34 9.28 -0.41
C VAL A 6 -1.28 8.37 -1.04
N LEU A 7 -0.05 8.78 -0.90
CA LEU A 7 1.11 8.01 -1.39
C LEU A 7 1.82 7.41 -0.20
N LEU A 8 1.91 6.09 -0.18
CA LEU A 8 2.62 5.36 0.85
C LEU A 8 3.88 4.75 0.25
N SER A 9 4.92 4.65 1.04
CA SER A 9 6.14 4.01 0.62
C SER A 9 6.59 3.06 1.72
N ALA A 10 6.75 1.81 1.38
CA ALA A 10 7.19 0.80 2.33
C ALA A 10 7.87 -0.32 1.56
N GLY A 11 8.85 -0.96 2.18
CA GLY A 11 9.54 -2.03 1.49
C GLY A 11 10.41 -2.86 2.40
N GLY A 12 11.05 -3.83 1.81
CA GLY A 12 12.04 -4.68 2.44
C GLY A 12 11.44 -5.85 3.21
N THR A 13 10.74 -5.60 4.27
CA THR A 13 10.35 -6.64 5.21
C THR A 13 8.87 -6.60 5.54
N GLY A 14 8.36 -7.73 6.06
CA GLY A 14 6.99 -7.79 6.56
C GLY A 14 6.75 -6.82 7.71
N GLY A 15 7.79 -6.53 8.50
CA GLY A 15 7.69 -5.56 9.58
C GLY A 15 7.30 -4.17 9.13
N HIS A 16 7.61 -3.81 7.89
CA HIS A 16 7.21 -2.54 7.30
C HIS A 16 5.94 -2.67 6.47
N MET A 17 5.78 -3.80 5.79
CA MET A 17 4.68 -3.99 4.86
C MET A 17 3.33 -4.18 5.56
N PHE A 18 3.31 -4.89 6.69
CA PHE A 18 2.06 -5.15 7.39
C PHE A 18 1.43 -3.88 7.96
N PRO A 19 2.20 -2.98 8.61
CA PRO A 19 1.63 -1.69 9.01
C PRO A 19 1.15 -0.85 7.83
N ALA A 20 1.88 -0.89 6.70
CA ALA A 20 1.47 -0.17 5.51
C ALA A 20 0.14 -0.71 4.97
N GLN A 21 -0.04 -2.03 4.99
CA GLN A 21 -1.29 -2.65 4.58
C GLN A 21 -2.45 -2.18 5.47
N ALA A 22 -2.27 -2.21 6.77
CA ALA A 22 -3.31 -1.81 7.69
C ALA A 22 -3.71 -0.34 7.48
N LEU A 23 -2.73 0.53 7.30
CA LEU A 23 -2.99 1.94 7.04
C LEU A 23 -3.70 2.13 5.70
N ALA A 24 -3.23 1.44 4.66
CA ALA A 24 -3.82 1.57 3.33
C ALA A 24 -5.28 1.15 3.35
N GLU A 25 -5.61 0.06 4.02
CA GLU A 25 -6.98 -0.43 4.06
C GLU A 25 -7.88 0.51 4.85
N THR A 26 -7.36 1.10 5.92
CA THR A 26 -8.12 2.10 6.68
C THR A 26 -8.41 3.32 5.80
N LEU A 27 -7.42 3.77 5.04
CA LEU A 27 -7.61 4.92 4.16
C LEU A 27 -8.61 4.63 3.05
N LEU A 28 -8.54 3.44 2.45
CA LEU A 28 -9.53 3.04 1.45
C LEU A 28 -10.93 3.04 2.02
N ALA A 29 -11.09 2.53 3.24
CA ALA A 29 -12.39 2.48 3.90
C ALA A 29 -12.93 3.89 4.16
N ASN A 30 -12.07 4.89 4.23
CA ASN A 30 -12.45 6.28 4.43
C ASN A 30 -12.57 7.06 3.12
N GLY A 31 -12.56 6.37 1.99
CA GLY A 31 -12.79 6.99 0.70
C GLY A 31 -11.55 7.58 0.01
N TRP A 32 -10.37 7.34 0.55
CA TRP A 32 -9.13 7.79 -0.07
C TRP A 32 -8.71 6.86 -1.19
N ARG A 33 -8.05 7.42 -2.19
CA ARG A 33 -7.28 6.61 -3.11
C ARG A 33 -5.92 6.37 -2.50
N VAL A 34 -5.40 5.17 -2.67
CA VAL A 34 -4.12 4.80 -2.06
C VAL A 34 -3.19 4.28 -3.14
N LYS A 35 -1.99 4.83 -3.16
CA LYS A 35 -0.91 4.36 -4.02
C LYS A 35 0.24 3.94 -3.13
N LEU A 36 0.75 2.73 -3.35
CA LEU A 36 1.86 2.20 -2.56
C LEU A 36 3.06 1.96 -3.46
N SER A 37 4.20 2.52 -3.08
CA SER A 37 5.47 2.20 -3.72
C SER A 37 6.22 1.23 -2.81
N THR A 38 6.73 0.15 -3.40
CA THR A 38 7.52 -0.84 -2.66
C THR A 38 8.65 -1.34 -3.55
N ASP A 39 9.54 -2.12 -2.98
CA ASP A 39 10.63 -2.72 -3.73
C ASP A 39 10.33 -4.19 -4.01
N ILE A 40 11.26 -4.86 -4.71
CA ILE A 40 11.08 -6.27 -5.07
C ILE A 40 10.91 -7.14 -3.84
N ARG A 41 11.62 -6.84 -2.75
CA ARG A 41 11.49 -7.63 -1.52
C ARG A 41 10.13 -7.41 -0.87
N GLY A 42 9.66 -6.17 -0.85
CA GLY A 42 8.35 -5.86 -0.30
C GLY A 42 7.22 -6.46 -1.12
N ALA A 43 7.43 -6.65 -2.42
CA ALA A 43 6.41 -7.23 -3.29
C ALA A 43 5.95 -8.61 -2.84
N ARG A 44 6.77 -9.34 -2.10
CA ARG A 44 6.38 -10.65 -1.56
C ARG A 44 5.20 -10.57 -0.63
N PHE A 45 4.94 -9.42 -0.04
CA PHE A 45 3.91 -9.25 0.98
C PHE A 45 2.65 -8.60 0.44
N LEU A 46 2.53 -8.48 -0.89
CA LEU A 46 1.37 -7.82 -1.50
C LEU A 46 0.15 -8.73 -1.64
N GLU A 47 0.33 -10.02 -1.41
CA GLU A 47 -0.71 -11.02 -1.68
C GLU A 47 -2.03 -10.70 -1.00
N ASN A 48 -1.97 -10.18 0.22
CA ASN A 48 -3.17 -9.90 1.01
C ASN A 48 -3.60 -8.44 0.95
N PHE A 49 -2.94 -7.64 0.10
CA PHE A 49 -3.33 -6.24 -0.06
C PHE A 49 -4.61 -6.15 -0.88
N SER A 50 -5.43 -5.15 -0.57
CA SER A 50 -6.64 -4.91 -1.33
C SER A 50 -6.31 -4.65 -2.81
N PRO A 51 -7.08 -5.20 -3.75
CA PRO A 51 -6.86 -4.91 -5.17
C PRO A 51 -7.13 -3.46 -5.53
N ASN A 52 -7.73 -2.69 -4.62
CA ASN A 52 -7.99 -1.27 -4.87
C ASN A 52 -6.79 -0.39 -4.55
N ILE A 53 -5.72 -0.95 -4.01
CA ILE A 53 -4.48 -0.22 -3.80
C ILE A 53 -3.66 -0.25 -5.08
N GLU A 54 -3.27 0.93 -5.58
CA GLU A 54 -2.40 1.00 -6.75
C GLU A 54 -0.97 0.72 -6.31
N ILE A 55 -0.33 -0.23 -6.97
CA ILE A 55 1.02 -0.68 -6.57
C ILE A 55 2.04 -0.24 -7.60
N ASN A 56 3.15 0.29 -7.11
CA ASN A 56 4.31 0.60 -7.93
C ASN A 56 5.51 -0.09 -7.33
N ILE A 57 6.12 -1.00 -8.08
CA ILE A 57 7.27 -1.78 -7.60
C ILE A 57 8.53 -1.19 -8.20
N LEU A 58 9.39 -0.69 -7.32
CA LEU A 58 10.66 -0.09 -7.71
C LEU A 58 11.74 -1.15 -7.80
N PRO A 59 12.67 -1.02 -8.77
CA PRO A 59 13.76 -1.98 -8.91
C PRO A 59 14.72 -1.94 -7.74
#